data_ad4973ed1a24df0c913d83d3f76032c5
#
_entry.id   ad4973ed1a24df0c913d83d3f76032c5
#
_cell.length_a   1.000
_cell.length_b   1.000
_cell.length_c   1.000
_cell.angle_alpha   90.00
_cell.angle_beta   90.00
_cell.angle_gamma   90.00
#
_symmetry.space_group_name_H-M   'P 1'
#
loop_
_entity.id
_entity.type
_entity.pdbx_description
1 polymer ?
#
loop_
_entity_poly.entity_id
_entity_poly.type
_entity_poly.pdbx_seq_one_letter_code
_entity_poly.pdbx_strand_id
1 'polypeptide(L)'
;MAGITDLGIASIRDGFRAGDFSAREVADAFNTAVAGAKALNAFIVETPDHAIAAAEQADRDRSEGTLKPLSGVPIGMKDLFATRGVQTTAASHILEGFKPEYESTVSARLWAAGAGMLGKLNMDQFAMGSSNETSAFGNVLAPWRRTDGGNAPLAPGGSSGGSS
;
A
#
# COMPACT_ATOMS: atom_id res chain seq x y z
N MET A 1 8.01 3.06 22.78
CA MET A 1 7.64 1.73 22.20
C MET A 1 7.43 1.96 20.71
N ALA A 2 7.93 1.06 19.86
CA ALA A 2 7.66 1.12 18.42
C ALA A 2 6.14 0.98 18.19
N GLY A 3 5.58 1.79 17.29
CA GLY A 3 4.17 1.71 16.92
C GLY A 3 3.89 0.49 16.00
N ILE A 4 2.64 0.12 15.82
CA ILE A 4 2.25 -0.97 14.89
C ILE A 4 2.80 -0.71 13.47
N THR A 5 2.85 0.55 13.05
CA THR A 5 3.34 0.96 11.73
C THR A 5 4.85 0.81 11.55
N ASP A 6 5.62 0.61 12.63
CA ASP A 6 7.07 0.38 12.59
C ASP A 6 7.41 -1.11 12.43
N LEU A 7 6.40 -1.99 12.52
CA LEU A 7 6.59 -3.43 12.42
C LEU A 7 6.75 -3.89 10.96
N GLY A 8 7.66 -4.82 10.73
CA GLY A 8 7.77 -5.51 9.45
C GLY A 8 6.67 -6.58 9.29
N ILE A 9 6.50 -7.08 8.06
CA ILE A 9 5.46 -8.07 7.69
C ILE A 9 5.45 -9.29 8.62
N ALA A 10 6.63 -9.84 8.95
CA ALA A 10 6.75 -10.99 9.84
C ALA A 10 6.22 -10.68 11.24
N SER A 11 6.61 -9.52 11.79
CA SER A 11 6.19 -9.12 13.15
C SER A 11 4.68 -8.81 13.20
N ILE A 12 4.12 -8.19 12.17
CA ILE A 12 2.66 -7.98 12.06
C ILE A 12 1.94 -9.33 12.03
N ARG A 13 2.37 -10.23 11.16
CA ARG A 13 1.76 -11.56 11.03
C ARG A 13 1.82 -12.35 12.32
N ASP A 14 2.99 -12.39 12.96
CA ASP A 14 3.23 -13.21 14.12
C ASP A 14 2.52 -12.64 15.37
N GLY A 15 2.55 -11.31 15.58
CA GLY A 15 1.81 -10.64 16.64
C GLY A 15 0.29 -10.77 16.47
N PHE A 16 -0.22 -10.64 15.24
CA PHE A 16 -1.62 -10.89 14.94
C PHE A 16 -2.03 -12.34 15.28
N ARG A 17 -1.21 -13.32 14.90
CA ARG A 17 -1.46 -14.75 15.23
C ARG A 17 -1.41 -15.02 16.73
N ALA A 18 -0.50 -14.36 17.45
CA ALA A 18 -0.39 -14.46 18.90
C ALA A 18 -1.55 -13.77 19.64
N GLY A 19 -2.26 -12.85 18.99
CA GLY A 19 -3.35 -12.10 19.60
C GLY A 19 -2.88 -10.83 20.33
N ASP A 20 -1.66 -10.36 20.05
CA ASP A 20 -1.11 -9.12 20.62
C ASP A 20 -1.93 -7.90 20.17
N PHE A 21 -2.53 -7.99 18.98
CA PHE A 21 -3.45 -7.01 18.38
C PHE A 21 -4.37 -7.68 17.39
N SER A 22 -5.46 -7.02 17.02
CA SER A 22 -6.37 -7.42 15.95
C SER A 22 -5.87 -6.96 14.59
N ALA A 23 -6.33 -7.61 13.51
CA ALA A 23 -6.06 -7.14 12.16
C ALA A 23 -6.73 -5.76 11.91
N ARG A 24 -7.87 -5.51 12.56
CA ARG A 24 -8.56 -4.22 12.50
C ARG A 24 -7.71 -3.10 13.08
N GLU A 25 -7.06 -3.29 14.23
CA GLU A 25 -6.14 -2.29 14.82
C GLU A 25 -4.95 -2.01 13.89
N VAL A 26 -4.42 -3.04 13.23
CA VAL A 26 -3.35 -2.87 12.22
C VAL A 26 -3.84 -2.01 11.06
N ALA A 27 -5.00 -2.34 10.47
CA ALA A 27 -5.56 -1.61 9.34
C ALA A 27 -5.85 -0.14 9.69
N ASP A 28 -6.43 0.13 10.86
CA ASP A 28 -6.73 1.49 11.33
C ASP A 28 -5.45 2.31 11.55
N ALA A 29 -4.39 1.70 12.11
CA ALA A 29 -3.10 2.36 12.30
C ALA A 29 -2.45 2.74 10.96
N PHE A 30 -2.42 1.81 9.99
CA PHE A 30 -1.86 2.09 8.66
C PHE A 30 -2.72 3.08 7.86
N ASN A 31 -4.04 3.01 7.91
CA ASN A 31 -4.92 3.99 7.26
C ASN A 31 -4.70 5.41 7.85
N THR A 32 -4.51 5.51 9.16
CA THR A 32 -4.17 6.78 9.82
C THR A 32 -2.81 7.31 9.35
N ALA A 33 -1.80 6.44 9.25
CA ALA A 33 -0.48 6.82 8.76
C ALA A 33 -0.53 7.28 7.30
N VAL A 34 -1.26 6.59 6.43
CA VAL A 34 -1.47 6.98 5.01
C VAL A 34 -2.14 8.36 4.95
N ALA A 35 -3.21 8.59 5.70
CA ALA A 35 -3.91 9.87 5.75
C ALA A 35 -3.01 11.01 6.25
N GLY A 36 -2.10 10.74 7.20
CA GLY A 36 -1.13 11.71 7.71
C GLY A 36 0.04 11.99 6.77
N ALA A 37 0.32 11.09 5.84
CA ALA A 37 1.48 11.15 4.94
C ALA A 37 1.17 11.69 3.52
N LYS A 38 0.02 12.33 3.32
CA LYS A 38 -0.42 12.84 1.99
C LYS A 38 0.61 13.75 1.30
N ALA A 39 1.40 14.50 2.07
CA ALA A 39 2.44 15.36 1.53
C ALA A 39 3.54 14.60 0.79
N LEU A 40 3.70 13.30 1.03
CA LEU A 40 4.67 12.45 0.31
C LEU A 40 4.18 12.06 -1.09
N ASN A 41 2.89 12.20 -1.38
CA ASN A 41 2.27 11.83 -2.65
C ASN A 41 2.51 10.36 -3.04
N ALA A 42 2.62 9.48 -2.05
CA ALA A 42 2.94 8.07 -2.26
C ALA A 42 1.78 7.24 -2.82
N PHE A 43 0.53 7.72 -2.67
CA PHE A 43 -0.68 7.04 -3.15
C PHE A 43 -1.39 7.89 -4.21
N ILE A 44 -1.81 7.26 -5.31
CA ILE A 44 -2.71 7.85 -6.32
C ILE A 44 -4.18 7.65 -5.91
N VAL A 45 -4.49 6.47 -5.35
CA VAL A 45 -5.82 6.13 -4.83
C VAL A 45 -5.66 5.50 -3.46
N GLU A 46 -6.36 6.01 -2.47
CA GLU A 46 -6.47 5.40 -1.15
C GLU A 46 -7.71 4.49 -1.08
N THR A 47 -7.61 3.33 -0.44
CA THR A 47 -8.72 2.37 -0.32
C THR A 47 -8.88 1.89 1.13
N PRO A 48 -9.15 2.79 2.09
CA PRO A 48 -9.24 2.45 3.51
C PRO A 48 -10.30 1.38 3.78
N ASP A 49 -11.44 1.43 3.10
CA ASP A 49 -12.52 0.45 3.28
C ASP A 49 -12.10 -0.96 2.84
N HIS A 50 -11.25 -1.07 1.80
CA HIS A 50 -10.73 -2.36 1.37
C HIS A 50 -9.78 -2.96 2.42
N ALA A 51 -8.91 -2.14 3.02
CA ALA A 51 -8.03 -2.58 4.10
C ALA A 51 -8.83 -3.04 5.32
N ILE A 52 -9.86 -2.28 5.70
CA ILE A 52 -10.75 -2.61 6.82
C ILE A 52 -11.51 -3.92 6.57
N ALA A 53 -12.12 -4.08 5.40
CA ALA A 53 -12.88 -5.30 5.09
C ALA A 53 -12.00 -6.56 5.11
N ALA A 54 -10.78 -6.46 4.58
CA ALA A 54 -9.80 -7.55 4.63
C ALA A 54 -9.35 -7.86 6.07
N ALA A 55 -9.16 -6.84 6.90
CA ALA A 55 -8.79 -6.98 8.30
C ALA A 55 -9.90 -7.67 9.12
N GLU A 56 -11.15 -7.25 8.93
CA GLU A 56 -12.30 -7.89 9.59
C GLU A 56 -12.46 -9.35 9.17
N GLN A 57 -12.17 -9.68 7.90
CA GLN A 57 -12.15 -11.07 7.46
C GLN A 57 -11.01 -11.85 8.13
N ALA A 58 -9.81 -11.25 8.25
CA ALA A 58 -8.70 -11.89 8.93
C ALA A 58 -8.99 -12.15 10.42
N ASP A 59 -9.67 -11.22 11.11
CA ASP A 59 -10.08 -11.41 12.51
C ASP A 59 -11.08 -12.57 12.65
N ARG A 60 -12.03 -12.72 11.71
CA ARG A 60 -12.92 -13.90 11.65
C ARG A 60 -12.13 -15.18 11.39
N ASP A 61 -11.27 -15.19 10.36
CA ASP A 61 -10.44 -16.34 10.00
C ASP A 61 -9.56 -16.80 11.19
N ARG A 62 -9.09 -15.87 12.03
CA ARG A 62 -8.34 -16.19 13.25
C ARG A 62 -9.21 -16.92 14.26
N SER A 63 -10.43 -16.45 14.50
CA SER A 63 -11.35 -17.09 15.43
C SER A 63 -11.79 -18.49 14.99
N GLU A 64 -11.81 -18.72 13.68
CA GLU A 64 -12.18 -19.99 13.04
C GLU A 64 -10.99 -20.94 12.79
N GLY A 65 -9.76 -20.48 13.02
CA GLY A 65 -8.53 -21.27 12.76
C GLY A 65 -8.19 -21.44 11.29
N THR A 66 -8.69 -20.56 10.40
CA THR A 66 -8.55 -20.63 8.93
C THR A 66 -7.58 -19.59 8.37
N LEU A 67 -6.62 -19.14 9.18
CA LEU A 67 -5.66 -18.10 8.82
C LEU A 67 -4.84 -18.45 7.55
N LYS A 68 -4.75 -17.48 6.67
CA LYS A 68 -3.91 -17.50 5.46
C LYS A 68 -2.52 -16.92 5.74
N PRO A 69 -1.55 -17.10 4.81
CA PRO A 69 -0.17 -16.66 5.02
C PRO A 69 0.00 -15.16 5.30
N LEU A 70 -0.86 -14.30 4.71
CA LEU A 70 -0.80 -12.83 4.85
C LEU A 70 -2.05 -12.26 5.53
N SER A 71 -2.85 -13.08 6.23
CA SER A 71 -4.00 -12.58 7.00
C SER A 71 -3.55 -11.48 7.97
N GLY A 72 -4.24 -10.34 7.95
CA GLY A 72 -3.97 -9.19 8.80
C GLY A 72 -2.81 -8.29 8.34
N VAL A 73 -2.19 -8.56 7.18
CA VAL A 73 -1.10 -7.75 6.63
C VAL A 73 -1.66 -6.75 5.62
N PRO A 74 -1.61 -5.42 5.89
CA PRO A 74 -1.97 -4.40 4.92
C PRO A 74 -0.80 -4.15 3.97
N ILE A 75 -1.11 -3.93 2.68
CA ILE A 75 -0.11 -3.63 1.64
C ILE A 75 -0.54 -2.47 0.74
N GLY A 76 0.41 -1.73 0.20
CA GLY A 76 0.20 -0.84 -0.93
C GLY A 76 0.39 -1.61 -2.25
N MET A 77 -0.48 -1.38 -3.22
CA MET A 77 -0.41 -2.02 -4.54
C MET A 77 0.08 -1.01 -5.58
N LYS A 78 1.22 -1.28 -6.23
CA LYS A 78 1.70 -0.41 -7.31
C LYS A 78 0.62 -0.19 -8.37
N ASP A 79 0.45 1.03 -8.83
CA ASP A 79 -0.65 1.41 -9.74
C ASP A 79 -0.53 0.81 -11.16
N LEU A 80 0.49 0.01 -11.39
CA LEU A 80 0.64 -0.84 -12.59
C LEU A 80 -0.28 -2.07 -12.58
N PHE A 81 -0.54 -2.63 -11.40
CA PHE A 81 -1.27 -3.88 -11.28
C PHE A 81 -2.77 -3.65 -11.32
N ALA A 82 -3.44 -4.23 -12.31
CA ALA A 82 -4.90 -4.20 -12.40
C ALA A 82 -5.52 -4.77 -11.12
N THR A 83 -6.40 -3.97 -10.52
CA THR A 83 -7.12 -4.32 -9.29
C THR A 83 -8.61 -4.12 -9.54
N ARG A 84 -9.38 -5.18 -9.46
CA ARG A 84 -10.81 -5.17 -9.82
C ARG A 84 -11.58 -4.08 -9.09
N GLY A 85 -12.30 -3.25 -9.85
CA GLY A 85 -13.16 -2.19 -9.34
C GLY A 85 -12.43 -0.96 -8.79
N VAL A 86 -11.08 -0.99 -8.72
CA VAL A 86 -10.27 0.13 -8.23
C VAL A 86 -9.54 0.78 -9.41
N GLN A 87 -9.59 2.11 -9.49
CA GLN A 87 -8.90 2.84 -10.54
C GLN A 87 -7.43 2.42 -10.62
N THR A 88 -6.99 2.09 -11.84
CA THR A 88 -5.63 1.67 -12.15
C THR A 88 -5.14 2.43 -13.38
N THR A 89 -4.21 3.36 -13.18
CA THR A 89 -3.83 4.34 -14.20
C THR A 89 -2.42 4.14 -14.77
N ALA A 90 -1.61 3.28 -14.17
CA ALA A 90 -0.16 3.23 -14.44
C ALA A 90 0.50 4.63 -14.34
N ALA A 91 0.03 5.46 -13.42
CA ALA A 91 0.41 6.85 -13.20
C ALA A 91 0.26 7.74 -14.46
N SER A 92 -0.74 7.48 -15.32
CA SER A 92 -1.02 8.21 -16.55
C SER A 92 -2.46 8.69 -16.63
N HIS A 93 -2.68 9.93 -17.06
CA HIS A 93 -4.01 10.44 -17.38
C HIS A 93 -4.69 9.70 -18.56
N ILE A 94 -3.92 8.97 -19.39
CA ILE A 94 -4.49 8.14 -20.47
C ILE A 94 -5.45 7.08 -19.93
N LEU A 95 -5.15 6.54 -18.74
CA LEU A 95 -5.96 5.51 -18.08
C LEU A 95 -6.78 6.06 -16.90
N GLU A 96 -6.88 7.38 -16.76
CA GLU A 96 -7.67 7.99 -15.69
C GLU A 96 -9.15 7.56 -15.81
N GLY A 97 -9.74 7.16 -14.68
CA GLY A 97 -11.09 6.60 -14.63
C GLY A 97 -11.19 5.11 -15.00
N PHE A 98 -10.12 4.48 -15.49
CA PHE A 98 -10.15 3.06 -15.80
C PHE A 98 -10.21 2.20 -14.53
N LYS A 99 -11.28 1.44 -14.39
CA LYS A 99 -11.49 0.47 -13.31
C LYS A 99 -11.55 -0.93 -13.91
N PRO A 100 -10.49 -1.75 -13.76
CA PRO A 100 -10.47 -3.11 -14.31
C PRO A 100 -11.64 -3.95 -13.77
N GLU A 101 -12.22 -4.79 -14.63
CA GLU A 101 -13.18 -5.83 -14.22
C GLU A 101 -12.51 -7.13 -13.79
N TYR A 102 -11.18 -7.15 -13.77
CA TYR A 102 -10.35 -8.32 -13.46
C TYR A 102 -9.20 -7.95 -12.52
N GLU A 103 -8.64 -8.96 -11.88
CA GLU A 103 -7.42 -8.89 -11.09
C GLU A 103 -6.21 -9.24 -11.94
N SER A 104 -5.08 -8.54 -11.74
CA SER A 104 -3.80 -9.07 -12.19
C SER A 104 -3.46 -10.36 -11.45
N THR A 105 -2.63 -11.21 -12.04
CA THR A 105 -2.17 -12.44 -11.36
C THR A 105 -1.52 -12.14 -10.01
N VAL A 106 -0.81 -11.00 -9.90
CA VAL A 106 -0.14 -10.59 -8.66
C VAL A 106 -1.17 -10.22 -7.60
N SER A 107 -2.10 -9.31 -7.92
CA SER A 107 -3.14 -8.89 -6.96
C SER A 107 -4.00 -10.07 -6.52
N ALA A 108 -4.45 -10.92 -7.47
CA ALA A 108 -5.24 -12.11 -7.15
C ALA A 108 -4.54 -13.05 -6.16
N ARG A 109 -3.22 -13.26 -6.32
CA ARG A 109 -2.45 -14.12 -5.40
C ARG A 109 -2.29 -13.49 -4.02
N LEU A 110 -2.12 -12.18 -3.93
CA LEU A 110 -2.00 -11.47 -2.65
C LEU A 110 -3.32 -11.51 -1.88
N TRP A 111 -4.45 -11.28 -2.56
CA TRP A 111 -5.78 -11.39 -1.94
C TRP A 111 -6.10 -12.83 -1.51
N ALA A 112 -5.75 -13.81 -2.35
CA ALA A 112 -5.89 -15.22 -1.98
C ALA A 112 -5.05 -15.60 -0.75
N ALA A 113 -3.89 -14.97 -0.56
CA ALA A 113 -3.05 -15.12 0.62
C ALA A 113 -3.55 -14.34 1.85
N GLY A 114 -4.60 -13.50 1.73
CA GLY A 114 -5.23 -12.81 2.84
C GLY A 114 -4.73 -11.38 3.10
N ALA A 115 -3.95 -10.78 2.20
CA ALA A 115 -3.51 -9.40 2.34
C ALA A 115 -4.66 -8.40 2.12
N GLY A 116 -4.62 -7.26 2.81
CA GLY A 116 -5.52 -6.12 2.61
C GLY A 116 -4.84 -4.99 1.84
N MET A 117 -5.59 -4.24 1.03
CA MET A 117 -5.04 -3.15 0.23
C MET A 117 -5.29 -1.78 0.88
N LEU A 118 -4.21 -1.03 1.12
CA LEU A 118 -4.26 0.37 1.58
C LEU A 118 -4.57 1.35 0.44
N GLY A 119 -4.16 1.02 -0.79
CA GLY A 119 -4.35 1.87 -1.95
C GLY A 119 -3.42 1.54 -3.11
N LYS A 120 -3.53 2.34 -4.17
CA LYS A 120 -2.69 2.26 -5.37
C LYS A 120 -1.53 3.24 -5.25
N LEU A 121 -0.32 2.67 -5.26
CA LEU A 121 0.93 3.42 -5.05
C LEU A 121 1.37 4.13 -6.32
N ASN A 122 1.82 5.37 -6.14
CA ASN A 122 2.36 6.21 -7.20
C ASN A 122 3.67 5.61 -7.77
N MET A 123 3.91 5.90 -9.03
CA MET A 123 4.99 5.30 -9.81
C MET A 123 5.38 6.19 -10.99
N ASP A 124 6.50 5.93 -11.65
CA ASP A 124 6.77 6.50 -12.96
C ASP A 124 5.73 6.03 -13.98
N GLN A 125 5.32 6.92 -14.87
CA GLN A 125 4.31 6.65 -15.88
C GLN A 125 4.68 5.40 -16.71
N PHE A 126 3.75 4.44 -16.77
CA PHE A 126 3.91 3.12 -17.41
C PHE A 126 5.14 2.33 -16.94
N ALA A 127 5.65 2.60 -15.73
CA ALA A 127 6.86 2.01 -15.16
C ALA A 127 8.14 2.29 -15.98
N MET A 128 8.17 3.39 -16.73
CA MET A 128 9.28 3.79 -17.58
C MET A 128 10.04 4.97 -16.97
N GLY A 129 10.67 4.74 -15.84
CA GLY A 129 11.48 5.73 -15.13
C GLY A 129 12.19 5.12 -13.93
N SER A 130 13.04 5.90 -13.28
CA SER A 130 13.86 5.45 -12.14
C SER A 130 13.84 6.42 -10.95
N SER A 131 13.10 7.53 -11.03
CA SER A 131 13.11 8.60 -10.03
C SER A 131 11.70 9.01 -9.56
N ASN A 132 10.65 8.50 -10.20
CA ASN A 132 9.25 8.89 -10.01
C ASN A 132 8.96 10.35 -10.43
N GLU A 133 9.71 10.86 -11.39
CA GLU A 133 9.52 12.22 -11.91
C GLU A 133 8.54 12.29 -13.10
N THR A 134 8.14 11.13 -13.65
CA THR A 134 7.29 11.06 -14.85
C THR A 134 5.81 10.79 -14.52
N SER A 135 5.43 10.69 -13.25
CA SER A 135 4.05 10.49 -12.86
C SER A 135 3.16 11.67 -13.27
N ALA A 136 2.04 11.38 -13.94
CA ALA A 136 1.02 12.40 -14.26
C ALA A 136 0.33 12.97 -13.00
N PHE A 137 0.46 12.29 -11.85
CA PHE A 137 -0.10 12.70 -10.56
C PHE A 137 0.92 13.42 -9.66
N GLY A 138 2.07 13.81 -10.21
CA GLY A 138 3.15 14.48 -9.50
C GLY A 138 4.15 13.52 -8.85
N ASN A 139 5.29 14.09 -8.42
CA ASN A 139 6.39 13.33 -7.88
C ASN A 139 6.07 12.82 -6.46
N VAL A 140 6.59 11.64 -6.13
CA VAL A 140 6.68 11.18 -4.74
C VAL A 140 7.87 11.86 -4.08
N LEU A 141 7.73 12.22 -2.83
CA LEU A 141 8.79 12.79 -2.00
C LEU A 141 9.31 11.73 -1.03
N ALA A 142 10.63 11.52 -1.01
CA ALA A 142 11.24 10.67 0.01
C ALA A 142 11.08 11.32 1.40
N PRO A 143 10.73 10.55 2.44
CA PRO A 143 10.63 11.08 3.80
C PRO A 143 12.01 11.44 4.39
N TRP A 144 13.06 10.89 3.82
CA TRP A 144 14.44 11.12 4.26
C TRP A 144 14.92 12.54 3.95
N ARG A 145 15.78 13.05 4.80
CA ARG A 145 16.36 14.38 4.66
C ARG A 145 17.83 14.28 4.25
N ARG A 146 18.31 15.28 3.53
CA ARG A 146 19.73 15.43 3.19
C ARG A 146 20.54 15.65 4.47
N THR A 147 21.73 15.06 4.51
CA THR A 147 22.69 15.21 5.62
C THR A 147 23.72 16.32 5.37
N ASP A 148 23.77 16.86 4.14
CA ASP A 148 24.69 17.93 3.73
C ASP A 148 24.16 19.34 3.99
N GLY A 149 23.02 19.49 4.69
CA GLY A 149 22.38 20.77 4.99
C GLY A 149 21.52 21.34 3.85
N GLY A 150 21.44 20.67 2.70
CA GLY A 150 20.56 21.07 1.61
C GLY A 150 19.08 20.85 1.93
N ASN A 151 18.22 21.80 1.48
CA ASN A 151 16.77 21.74 1.71
C ASN A 151 15.98 21.12 0.53
N ALA A 152 16.64 20.74 -0.56
CA ALA A 152 15.96 20.15 -1.70
C ALA A 152 15.36 18.80 -1.32
N PRO A 153 14.08 18.53 -1.69
CA PRO A 153 13.47 17.23 -1.48
C PRO A 153 14.22 16.15 -2.25
N LEU A 154 14.23 14.95 -1.72
CA LEU A 154 14.86 13.79 -2.34
C LEU A 154 13.82 12.99 -3.12
N ALA A 155 14.24 12.48 -4.29
CA ALA A 155 13.45 11.48 -5.01
C ALA A 155 13.59 10.12 -4.30
N PRO A 156 12.50 9.35 -4.18
CA PRO A 156 12.54 8.05 -3.51
C PRO A 156 13.22 6.96 -4.36
N GLY A 157 13.33 7.18 -5.65
CA GLY A 157 13.67 6.17 -6.65
C GLY A 157 12.44 5.75 -7.44
N GLY A 158 12.59 4.88 -8.42
CA GLY A 158 11.51 4.46 -9.31
C GLY A 158 11.81 3.09 -9.96
N SER A 159 10.90 2.62 -10.76
CA SER A 159 9.58 3.20 -11.07
C SER A 159 8.55 3.10 -9.93
N SER A 160 8.84 2.41 -8.83
CA SER A 160 7.92 2.14 -7.70
C SER A 160 8.07 3.18 -6.58
N GLY A 161 8.04 4.49 -6.92
CA GLY A 161 8.33 5.57 -5.98
C GLY A 161 7.45 5.57 -4.73
N GLY A 162 6.19 5.21 -4.83
CA GLY A 162 5.30 5.11 -3.67
C GLY A 162 5.63 3.96 -2.72
N SER A 163 6.54 3.05 -3.09
CA SER A 163 6.97 1.91 -2.27
C SER A 163 8.37 2.11 -1.67
N SER A 164 9.13 3.10 -2.18
CA SER A 164 10.55 3.31 -1.84
C SER A 164 10.76 4.16 -0.60
#